data_04d1dd4587b7c14c7214a9d0cd176f7c
#
_entry.id   04d1dd4587b7c14c7214a9d0cd176f7c
#
_cell.length_a   1.000
_cell.length_b   1.000
_cell.length_c   1.000
_cell.angle_alpha   90.00
_cell.angle_beta   90.00
_cell.angle_gamma   90.00
#
_symmetry.space_group_name_H-M   'P 1'
#
loop_
_entity.id
_entity.type
_entity.pdbx_description
1 polymer ?
#
loop_
_entity_poly.entity_id
_entity_poly.type
_entity_poly.pdbx_seq_one_letter_code
_entity_poly.pdbx_strand_id
1 'polypeptide(L)'
;MKWMIASDIHGSAFYCEKMLKAFEREQADKLLLLGDILYHGPRNDLPKGYAPKKVIELLNNIKGKILCVRGNCDAEVDQMVLEFSIMAEYAMITEGDLNIFATHGHHFNEKKLPPMFEKTQEGLILLHGHTHVPVCRVHESYTYMNPGSVSIPKENSEHSYMILETGAFWWKTLDGETYLNFKGSKPERGYCREEYR
;
A
#
# COMPACT_ATOMS: atom_id res chain seq x y z
N MET A 1 -14.08 -9.73 -1.75
CA MET A 1 -13.92 -8.47 -0.96
C MET A 1 -13.09 -7.51 -1.79
N LYS A 2 -13.40 -6.21 -1.76
CA LYS A 2 -12.64 -5.20 -2.50
C LYS A 2 -11.73 -4.45 -1.54
N TRP A 3 -10.43 -4.51 -1.79
CA TRP A 3 -9.42 -3.82 -1.00
C TRP A 3 -8.88 -2.61 -1.76
N MET A 4 -8.80 -1.46 -1.09
CA MET A 4 -7.88 -0.40 -1.48
C MET A 4 -6.58 -0.61 -0.71
N ILE A 5 -5.45 -0.44 -1.39
CA ILE A 5 -4.10 -0.57 -0.82
C ILE A 5 -3.36 0.74 -1.07
N ALA A 6 -2.86 1.36 -0.02
CA ALA A 6 -2.18 2.63 -0.07
C ALA A 6 -0.98 2.68 0.89
N SER A 7 -0.04 3.57 0.66
CA SER A 7 1.19 3.69 1.46
C SER A 7 1.70 5.13 1.49
N ASP A 8 2.52 5.43 2.47
CA ASP A 8 3.36 6.62 2.49
C ASP A 8 2.55 7.93 2.42
N ILE A 9 1.62 8.11 3.40
CA ILE A 9 0.78 9.31 3.58
C ILE A 9 1.60 10.47 4.15
N HIS A 10 2.56 10.17 5.04
CA HIS A 10 3.52 11.11 5.62
C HIS A 10 2.89 12.40 6.18
N GLY A 11 1.73 12.28 6.85
CA GLY A 11 1.06 13.39 7.52
C GLY A 11 0.38 14.41 6.60
N SER A 12 0.28 14.14 5.31
CA SER A 12 -0.44 14.99 4.36
C SER A 12 -1.95 14.83 4.48
N ALA A 13 -2.63 15.78 5.11
CA ALA A 13 -4.08 15.79 5.15
C ALA A 13 -4.68 16.01 3.75
N PHE A 14 -4.04 16.83 2.92
CA PHE A 14 -4.50 17.10 1.55
C PHE A 14 -4.59 15.81 0.71
N TYR A 15 -3.54 14.99 0.73
CA TYR A 15 -3.54 13.75 -0.05
C TYR A 15 -4.30 12.62 0.66
N CYS A 16 -4.35 12.61 1.99
CA CYS A 16 -5.20 11.69 2.75
C CYS A 16 -6.68 11.88 2.41
N GLU A 17 -7.18 13.14 2.34
CA GLU A 17 -8.54 13.43 1.91
C GLU A 17 -8.82 12.95 0.48
N LYS A 18 -7.89 13.16 -0.46
CA LYS A 18 -8.02 12.64 -1.83
C LYS A 18 -8.08 11.11 -1.86
N MET A 19 -7.22 10.45 -1.10
CA MET A 19 -7.22 8.99 -0.96
C MET A 19 -8.55 8.48 -0.40
N LEU A 20 -9.11 9.13 0.63
CA LEU A 20 -10.39 8.73 1.20
C LEU A 20 -11.56 8.96 0.24
N LYS A 21 -11.55 10.04 -0.54
CA LYS A 21 -12.52 10.25 -1.63
C LYS A 21 -12.40 9.16 -2.71
N ALA A 22 -11.17 8.73 -3.01
CA ALA A 22 -10.95 7.60 -3.90
C ALA A 22 -11.49 6.30 -3.27
N PHE A 23 -11.27 6.07 -1.98
CA PHE A 23 -11.80 4.91 -1.25
C PHE A 23 -13.33 4.83 -1.33
N GLU A 24 -14.02 5.95 -1.16
CA GLU A 24 -15.48 6.04 -1.32
C GLU A 24 -15.91 5.82 -2.78
N ARG A 25 -15.24 6.45 -3.74
CA ARG A 25 -15.52 6.31 -5.19
C ARG A 25 -15.37 4.86 -5.65
N GLU A 26 -14.32 4.18 -5.19
CA GLU A 26 -14.07 2.77 -5.51
C GLU A 26 -15.04 1.82 -4.78
N GLN A 27 -15.80 2.29 -3.81
CA GLN A 27 -16.66 1.46 -2.95
C GLN A 27 -15.88 0.29 -2.31
N ALA A 28 -14.64 0.55 -1.88
CA ALA A 28 -13.81 -0.48 -1.29
C ALA A 28 -14.31 -0.87 0.12
N ASP A 29 -14.28 -2.16 0.41
CA ASP A 29 -14.72 -2.71 1.70
C ASP A 29 -13.69 -2.44 2.80
N LYS A 30 -12.41 -2.54 2.46
CA LYS A 30 -11.27 -2.41 3.37
C LYS A 30 -10.16 -1.56 2.77
N LEU A 31 -9.43 -0.86 3.66
CA LEU A 31 -8.24 -0.08 3.35
C LEU A 31 -7.03 -0.76 4.01
N LEU A 32 -6.09 -1.23 3.20
CA LEU A 32 -4.78 -1.69 3.66
C LEU A 32 -3.78 -0.54 3.57
N LEU A 33 -3.26 -0.09 4.70
CA LEU A 33 -2.19 0.89 4.78
C LEU A 33 -0.85 0.19 5.01
N LEU A 34 0.13 0.48 4.17
CA LEU A 34 1.45 -0.13 4.25
C LEU A 34 2.46 0.72 5.06
N GLY A 35 1.96 1.57 5.96
CA GLY A 35 2.78 2.35 6.89
C GLY A 35 3.15 3.75 6.42
N ASP A 36 3.99 4.41 7.22
CA ASP A 36 4.42 5.81 7.10
C ASP A 36 3.24 6.79 7.05
N ILE A 37 2.47 6.80 8.17
CA ILE A 37 1.18 7.46 8.25
C ILE A 37 1.31 8.95 8.58
N LEU A 38 1.96 9.31 9.70
CA LEU A 38 1.90 10.65 10.27
C LEU A 38 3.17 11.48 10.06
N TYR A 39 4.34 10.88 10.18
CA TYR A 39 5.62 11.58 10.11
C TYR A 39 6.18 11.60 8.68
N HIS A 40 6.62 12.78 8.24
CA HIS A 40 7.16 12.95 6.88
C HIS A 40 8.53 12.29 6.67
N GLY A 41 9.24 11.96 7.77
CA GLY A 41 10.61 11.45 7.73
C GLY A 41 11.66 12.56 7.56
N PRO A 42 12.86 12.40 8.16
CA PRO A 42 13.86 13.48 8.23
C PRO A 42 14.53 13.81 6.87
N ARG A 43 14.33 12.96 5.85
CA ARG A 43 14.96 13.10 4.53
C ARG A 43 14.02 13.63 3.46
N ASN A 44 12.73 13.81 3.78
CA ASN A 44 11.74 14.31 2.85
C ASN A 44 11.36 15.75 3.20
N ASP A 45 11.07 16.56 2.20
CA ASP A 45 10.38 17.82 2.42
C ASP A 45 8.96 17.57 2.94
N LEU A 46 8.38 18.58 3.58
CA LEU A 46 6.99 18.50 4.04
C LEU A 46 6.05 18.33 2.84
N PRO A 47 5.22 17.31 2.80
CA PRO A 47 4.26 17.14 1.71
C PRO A 47 3.20 18.24 1.75
N LYS A 48 2.58 18.50 0.60
CA LYS A 48 1.49 19.47 0.50
C LYS A 48 0.40 19.18 1.54
N GLY A 49 0.02 20.21 2.29
CA GLY A 49 -1.03 20.10 3.31
C GLY A 49 -0.62 19.20 4.49
N TYR A 50 0.65 19.24 4.91
CA TYR A 50 1.12 18.53 6.10
C TYR A 50 0.37 18.99 7.34
N ALA A 51 -0.48 18.11 7.88
CA ALA A 51 -1.30 18.34 9.06
C ALA A 51 -1.64 16.99 9.73
N PRO A 52 -0.68 16.36 10.44
CA PRO A 52 -0.85 15.01 10.98
C PRO A 52 -2.05 14.88 11.93
N LYS A 53 -2.38 15.90 12.72
CA LYS A 53 -3.60 15.88 13.55
C LYS A 53 -4.88 15.69 12.72
N LYS A 54 -4.93 16.28 11.53
CA LYS A 54 -6.07 16.11 10.63
C LYS A 54 -6.08 14.71 10.00
N VAL A 55 -4.93 14.15 9.68
CA VAL A 55 -4.81 12.75 9.21
C VAL A 55 -5.34 11.78 10.27
N ILE A 56 -5.02 12.00 11.56
CA ILE A 56 -5.55 11.20 12.68
C ILE A 56 -7.08 11.21 12.68
N GLU A 57 -7.70 12.40 12.63
CA GLU A 57 -9.17 12.53 12.60
C GLU A 57 -9.79 11.77 11.42
N LEU A 58 -9.21 11.97 10.21
CA LEU A 58 -9.70 11.37 8.98
C LEU A 58 -9.66 9.84 9.04
N LEU A 59 -8.54 9.25 9.46
CA LEU A 59 -8.38 7.80 9.49
C LEU A 59 -9.17 7.16 10.64
N ASN A 60 -9.23 7.79 11.82
CA ASN A 60 -10.02 7.28 12.95
C ASN A 60 -11.51 7.19 12.63
N ASN A 61 -12.05 8.07 11.76
CA ASN A 61 -13.44 8.00 11.32
C ASN A 61 -13.80 6.70 10.57
N ILE A 62 -12.78 6.04 9.98
CA ILE A 62 -12.97 4.79 9.24
C ILE A 62 -12.17 3.61 9.83
N LYS A 63 -11.72 3.71 11.08
CA LYS A 63 -10.87 2.73 11.78
C LYS A 63 -11.28 1.28 11.62
N GLY A 64 -12.58 1.00 11.63
CA GLY A 64 -13.14 -0.36 11.48
C GLY A 64 -12.94 -0.98 10.08
N LYS A 65 -12.52 -0.17 9.10
CA LYS A 65 -12.22 -0.62 7.74
C LYS A 65 -10.72 -0.73 7.46
N ILE A 66 -9.84 -0.27 8.39
CA ILE A 66 -8.40 -0.21 8.18
C ILE A 66 -7.71 -1.48 8.70
N LEU A 67 -6.82 -2.02 7.88
CA LEU A 67 -5.72 -2.89 8.27
C LEU A 67 -4.42 -2.15 7.97
N CYS A 68 -3.48 -2.12 8.92
CA CYS A 68 -2.24 -1.37 8.76
C CYS A 68 -1.04 -2.19 9.18
N VAL A 69 0.07 -2.02 8.48
CA VAL A 69 1.39 -2.50 8.89
C VAL A 69 2.31 -1.32 9.19
N ARG A 70 3.32 -1.54 10.05
CA ARG A 70 4.23 -0.52 10.53
C ARG A 70 5.20 -0.05 9.46
N GLY A 71 5.25 1.25 9.22
CA GLY A 71 6.31 1.92 8.48
C GLY A 71 7.55 2.24 9.33
N ASN A 72 8.62 2.67 8.69
CA ASN A 72 9.83 3.07 9.41
C ASN A 72 9.69 4.44 10.09
N CYS A 73 8.71 5.23 9.70
CA CYS A 73 8.39 6.51 10.34
C CYS A 73 7.30 6.40 11.41
N ASP A 74 6.65 5.24 11.55
CA ASP A 74 5.59 5.03 12.53
C ASP A 74 6.19 4.63 13.88
N ALA A 75 5.74 5.29 14.95
CA ALA A 75 6.24 5.12 16.29
C ALA A 75 5.13 4.76 17.29
N GLU A 76 5.52 4.30 18.47
CA GLU A 76 4.59 3.98 19.57
C GLU A 76 3.71 5.18 19.94
N VAL A 77 4.21 6.41 19.83
CA VAL A 77 3.44 7.62 20.09
C VAL A 77 2.30 7.83 19.07
N ASP A 78 2.47 7.36 17.84
CA ASP A 78 1.43 7.43 16.80
C ASP A 78 0.31 6.43 17.11
N GLN A 79 0.66 5.25 17.65
CA GLN A 79 -0.33 4.28 18.12
C GLN A 79 -1.20 4.80 19.27
N MET A 80 -0.73 5.77 20.06
CA MET A 80 -1.53 6.37 21.14
C MET A 80 -2.70 7.22 20.63
N VAL A 81 -2.64 7.67 19.38
CA VAL A 81 -3.62 8.59 18.78
C VAL A 81 -4.38 7.99 17.60
N LEU A 82 -3.87 6.92 16.99
CA LEU A 82 -4.55 6.16 15.95
C LEU A 82 -5.34 4.99 16.60
N GLU A 83 -6.64 4.94 16.37
CA GLU A 83 -7.56 3.99 17.00
C GLU A 83 -7.68 2.65 16.25
N PHE A 84 -6.67 2.31 15.47
CA PHE A 84 -6.46 1.02 14.80
C PHE A 84 -5.00 0.61 14.94
N SER A 85 -4.71 -0.69 14.86
CA SER A 85 -3.34 -1.18 15.03
C SER A 85 -2.44 -0.72 13.89
N ILE A 86 -1.27 -0.13 14.21
CA ILE A 86 -0.25 0.32 13.25
C ILE A 86 1.12 -0.32 13.47
N MET A 87 1.29 -1.14 14.50
CA MET A 87 2.61 -1.64 14.93
C MET A 87 2.94 -3.04 14.42
N ALA A 88 2.08 -3.65 13.60
CA ALA A 88 2.34 -4.96 13.02
C ALA A 88 3.43 -4.88 11.93
N GLU A 89 4.51 -5.65 12.08
CA GLU A 89 5.62 -5.66 11.10
C GLU A 89 5.19 -6.17 9.72
N TYR A 90 4.19 -7.04 9.69
CA TYR A 90 3.58 -7.57 8.46
C TYR A 90 2.15 -8.05 8.72
N ALA A 91 1.44 -8.28 7.65
CA ALA A 91 0.15 -8.97 7.64
C ALA A 91 0.14 -10.04 6.55
N MET A 92 -0.48 -11.19 6.87
CA MET A 92 -0.80 -12.21 5.87
C MET A 92 -2.27 -12.09 5.48
N ILE A 93 -2.53 -11.89 4.18
CA ILE A 93 -3.88 -11.75 3.64
C ILE A 93 -4.08 -12.87 2.63
N THR A 94 -5.15 -13.64 2.80
CA THR A 94 -5.60 -14.61 1.80
C THR A 94 -6.89 -14.11 1.16
N GLU A 95 -6.88 -13.95 -0.15
CA GLU A 95 -8.05 -13.54 -0.95
C GLU A 95 -8.20 -14.50 -2.13
N GLY A 96 -9.15 -15.44 -2.02
CA GLY A 96 -9.26 -16.57 -2.95
C GLY A 96 -7.98 -17.41 -2.92
N ASP A 97 -7.36 -17.60 -4.08
CA ASP A 97 -6.10 -18.34 -4.23
C ASP A 97 -4.85 -17.49 -4.02
N LEU A 98 -5.00 -16.19 -3.72
CA LEU A 98 -3.88 -15.29 -3.48
C LEU A 98 -3.43 -15.36 -2.02
N ASN A 99 -2.13 -15.47 -1.81
CA ASN A 99 -1.48 -15.30 -0.53
C ASN A 99 -0.58 -14.06 -0.59
N ILE A 100 -0.92 -13.04 0.19
CA ILE A 100 -0.25 -11.74 0.17
C ILE A 100 0.50 -11.55 1.49
N PHE A 101 1.81 -11.38 1.41
CA PHE A 101 2.63 -10.89 2.51
C PHE A 101 2.74 -9.37 2.37
N ALA A 102 1.99 -8.65 3.18
CA ALA A 102 1.98 -7.19 3.22
C ALA A 102 2.93 -6.69 4.31
N THR A 103 3.86 -5.82 3.96
CA THR A 103 4.80 -5.16 4.89
C THR A 103 5.06 -3.73 4.41
N HIS A 104 5.85 -2.94 5.14
CA HIS A 104 6.23 -1.62 4.64
C HIS A 104 7.37 -1.67 3.62
N GLY A 105 8.37 -2.53 3.80
CA GLY A 105 9.51 -2.65 2.88
C GLY A 105 10.87 -2.32 3.49
N HIS A 106 10.93 -1.72 4.68
CA HIS A 106 12.20 -1.36 5.33
C HIS A 106 12.92 -2.56 5.99
N HIS A 107 12.18 -3.58 6.44
CA HIS A 107 12.74 -4.82 7.00
C HIS A 107 12.76 -5.95 5.99
N PHE A 108 11.66 -6.17 5.28
CA PHE A 108 11.52 -7.18 4.23
C PHE A 108 11.20 -6.52 2.89
N ASN A 109 11.90 -6.91 1.84
CA ASN A 109 11.77 -6.38 0.48
C ASN A 109 12.38 -7.37 -0.52
N GLU A 110 12.46 -7.03 -1.81
CA GLU A 110 13.04 -7.90 -2.85
C GLU A 110 14.50 -8.33 -2.58
N LYS A 111 15.29 -7.54 -1.85
CA LYS A 111 16.69 -7.85 -1.50
C LYS A 111 16.81 -8.69 -0.24
N LYS A 112 15.79 -8.68 0.61
CA LYS A 112 15.73 -9.40 1.88
C LYS A 112 14.33 -9.96 2.05
N LEU A 113 14.10 -11.10 1.41
CA LEU A 113 12.82 -11.80 1.47
C LEU A 113 12.49 -12.30 2.88
N PRO A 114 11.21 -12.37 3.28
CA PRO A 114 10.80 -13.03 4.49
C PRO A 114 11.12 -14.55 4.42
N PRO A 115 11.42 -15.22 5.56
CA PRO A 115 11.81 -16.63 5.56
C PRO A 115 10.81 -17.60 4.91
N MET A 116 9.52 -17.24 4.89
CA MET A 116 8.48 -18.05 4.27
C MET A 116 8.59 -18.10 2.74
N PHE A 117 9.27 -17.16 2.10
CA PHE A 117 9.51 -17.13 0.66
C PHE A 117 10.60 -18.12 0.22
N GLU A 118 11.43 -18.61 1.15
CA GLU A 118 12.44 -19.62 0.87
C GLU A 118 11.84 -21.03 0.63
N LYS A 119 10.62 -21.25 1.15
CA LYS A 119 9.88 -22.48 0.98
C LYS A 119 8.75 -22.27 -0.04
N THR A 120 9.12 -22.26 -1.29
CA THR A 120 8.28 -22.12 -2.49
C THR A 120 6.78 -22.41 -2.26
N GLN A 121 5.99 -21.37 -2.01
CA GLN A 121 4.56 -21.40 -2.23
C GLN A 121 4.29 -20.65 -3.53
N GLU A 122 3.94 -21.35 -4.58
CA GLU A 122 3.49 -20.71 -5.83
C GLU A 122 2.35 -19.71 -5.55
N GLY A 123 2.39 -18.58 -6.20
CA GLY A 123 1.34 -17.57 -6.10
C GLY A 123 1.46 -16.60 -4.91
N LEU A 124 2.61 -16.59 -4.22
CA LEU A 124 2.85 -15.64 -3.14
C LEU A 124 3.12 -14.22 -3.69
N ILE A 125 2.49 -13.23 -3.10
CA ILE A 125 2.68 -11.81 -3.42
C ILE A 125 3.43 -11.14 -2.29
N LEU A 126 4.58 -10.53 -2.61
CA LEU A 126 5.27 -9.59 -1.74
C LEU A 126 4.73 -8.18 -2.03
N LEU A 127 3.99 -7.62 -1.09
CA LEU A 127 3.38 -6.31 -1.21
C LEU A 127 4.03 -5.35 -0.21
N HIS A 128 4.67 -4.28 -0.69
CA HIS A 128 5.22 -3.27 0.22
C HIS A 128 5.26 -1.86 -0.38
N GLY A 129 5.34 -0.83 0.48
CA GLY A 129 5.52 0.59 0.15
C GLY A 129 6.98 1.05 0.20
N HIS A 130 7.29 2.05 1.00
CA HIS A 130 8.64 2.54 1.37
C HIS A 130 9.46 3.18 0.24
N THR A 131 9.46 2.61 -0.94
CA THR A 131 10.24 3.16 -2.07
C THR A 131 9.58 4.37 -2.72
N HIS A 132 8.28 4.53 -2.51
CA HIS A 132 7.40 5.54 -3.10
C HIS A 132 7.28 5.41 -4.63
N VAL A 133 7.67 4.27 -5.20
CA VAL A 133 7.63 4.01 -6.64
C VAL A 133 6.67 2.84 -6.89
N PRO A 134 5.63 3.01 -7.71
CA PRO A 134 4.72 1.91 -8.04
C PRO A 134 5.45 0.84 -8.86
N VAL A 135 5.25 -0.42 -8.49
CA VAL A 135 5.90 -1.56 -9.14
C VAL A 135 4.95 -2.74 -9.23
N CYS A 136 5.02 -3.45 -10.36
CA CYS A 136 4.58 -4.83 -10.50
C CYS A 136 5.72 -5.62 -11.17
N ARG A 137 6.32 -6.56 -10.46
CA ARG A 137 7.42 -7.37 -10.98
C ARG A 137 7.20 -8.85 -10.68
N VAL A 138 7.09 -9.64 -11.74
CA VAL A 138 6.92 -11.08 -11.63
C VAL A 138 8.30 -11.75 -11.54
N HIS A 139 8.53 -12.49 -10.45
CA HIS A 139 9.69 -13.37 -10.23
C HIS A 139 9.25 -14.83 -10.42
N GLU A 140 10.21 -15.73 -10.47
CA GLU A 140 9.95 -17.16 -10.67
C GLU A 140 9.04 -17.77 -9.59
N SER A 141 9.21 -17.37 -8.32
CA SER A 141 8.50 -17.95 -7.17
C SER A 141 7.49 -17.01 -6.50
N TYR A 142 7.48 -15.71 -6.84
CA TYR A 142 6.57 -14.73 -6.26
C TYR A 142 6.37 -13.54 -7.19
N THR A 143 5.38 -12.71 -6.88
CA THR A 143 5.22 -11.40 -7.53
C THR A 143 5.45 -10.28 -6.51
N TYR A 144 6.33 -9.33 -6.84
CA TYR A 144 6.51 -8.11 -6.05
C TYR A 144 5.57 -7.00 -6.54
N MET A 145 4.91 -6.35 -5.59
CA MET A 145 4.00 -5.24 -5.87
C MET A 145 4.22 -4.08 -4.90
N ASN A 146 4.08 -2.85 -5.41
CA ASN A 146 4.13 -1.63 -4.63
C ASN A 146 3.08 -0.64 -5.11
N PRO A 147 2.25 -0.05 -4.24
CA PRO A 147 1.23 0.93 -4.63
C PRO A 147 1.79 2.29 -5.03
N GLY A 148 3.09 2.57 -4.82
CA GLY A 148 3.63 3.91 -4.85
C GLY A 148 3.38 4.67 -3.55
N SER A 149 3.35 5.99 -3.61
CA SER A 149 3.08 6.85 -2.45
C SER A 149 1.84 7.73 -2.68
N VAL A 150 1.03 7.85 -1.63
CA VAL A 150 -0.11 8.77 -1.63
C VAL A 150 0.34 10.22 -1.70
N SER A 151 1.42 10.59 -1.00
CA SER A 151 1.76 12.01 -0.80
C SER A 151 3.11 12.46 -1.37
N ILE A 152 4.09 11.57 -1.47
CA ILE A 152 5.47 11.90 -1.88
C ILE A 152 5.97 10.88 -2.92
N PRO A 153 5.34 10.78 -4.10
CA PRO A 153 5.80 9.86 -5.15
C PRO A 153 7.22 10.21 -5.58
N LYS A 154 7.98 9.21 -6.01
CA LYS A 154 9.35 9.33 -6.52
C LYS A 154 9.43 8.89 -7.98
N GLU A 155 10.56 9.20 -8.62
CA GLU A 155 10.84 8.82 -10.01
C GLU A 155 9.78 9.29 -11.01
N ASN A 156 9.21 10.49 -10.76
CA ASN A 156 8.12 11.08 -11.56
C ASN A 156 6.85 10.20 -11.64
N SER A 157 6.65 9.32 -10.67
CA SER A 157 5.43 8.52 -10.59
C SER A 157 4.24 9.35 -10.07
N GLU A 158 3.05 8.81 -10.27
CA GLU A 158 1.81 9.44 -9.85
C GLU A 158 1.57 9.29 -8.33
N HIS A 159 0.78 10.20 -7.75
CA HIS A 159 0.14 9.99 -6.47
C HIS A 159 -0.89 8.87 -6.61
N SER A 160 -0.64 7.72 -5.99
CA SER A 160 -1.31 6.49 -6.37
C SER A 160 -1.75 5.60 -5.22
N TYR A 161 -2.61 4.68 -5.56
CA TYR A 161 -3.08 3.56 -4.74
C TYR A 161 -3.32 2.33 -5.65
N MET A 162 -3.56 1.18 -5.02
CA MET A 162 -3.99 -0.02 -5.73
C MET A 162 -5.40 -0.43 -5.31
N ILE A 163 -6.10 -1.11 -6.21
CA ILE A 163 -7.32 -1.86 -5.91
C ILE A 163 -7.03 -3.34 -6.13
N LEU A 164 -7.44 -4.16 -5.16
CA LEU A 164 -7.52 -5.61 -5.29
C LEU A 164 -8.99 -6.02 -5.25
N GLU A 165 -9.45 -6.69 -6.30
CA GLU A 165 -10.79 -7.24 -6.38
C GLU A 165 -10.78 -8.50 -7.26
N THR A 166 -11.44 -9.56 -6.82
CA THR A 166 -11.57 -10.83 -7.57
C THR A 166 -10.25 -11.38 -8.14
N GLY A 167 -9.16 -11.27 -7.37
CA GLY A 167 -7.83 -11.78 -7.74
C GLY A 167 -7.06 -10.93 -8.75
N ALA A 168 -7.53 -9.72 -9.06
CA ALA A 168 -6.84 -8.78 -9.94
C ALA A 168 -6.45 -7.50 -9.18
N PHE A 169 -5.35 -6.89 -9.62
CA PHE A 169 -4.81 -5.66 -9.08
C PHE A 169 -4.82 -4.56 -10.12
N TRP A 170 -5.17 -3.34 -9.71
CA TRP A 170 -5.14 -2.14 -10.54
C TRP A 170 -4.42 -1.03 -9.79
N TRP A 171 -3.41 -0.43 -10.39
CA TRP A 171 -2.77 0.80 -9.93
C TRP A 171 -3.50 1.98 -10.51
N LYS A 172 -3.88 2.90 -9.65
CA LYS A 172 -4.70 4.05 -10.04
C LYS A 172 -4.14 5.33 -9.45
N THR A 173 -4.26 6.41 -10.19
CA THR A 173 -4.02 7.76 -9.67
C THR A 173 -5.06 8.11 -8.61
N LEU A 174 -4.79 9.07 -7.74
CA LEU A 174 -5.80 9.56 -6.77
C LEU A 174 -7.06 10.14 -7.44
N ASP A 175 -6.97 10.51 -8.70
CA ASP A 175 -8.12 10.97 -9.49
C ASP A 175 -8.90 9.82 -10.16
N GLY A 176 -8.38 8.58 -10.07
CA GLY A 176 -9.08 7.34 -10.44
C GLY A 176 -8.70 6.73 -11.79
N GLU A 177 -7.73 7.32 -12.50
CA GLU A 177 -7.22 6.76 -13.75
C GLU A 177 -6.39 5.51 -13.47
N THR A 178 -6.67 4.41 -14.15
CA THR A 178 -5.86 3.18 -14.11
C THR A 178 -4.70 3.32 -15.07
N TYR A 179 -3.47 3.03 -14.62
CA TYR A 179 -2.28 3.11 -15.46
C TYR A 179 -1.46 1.81 -15.48
N LEU A 180 -1.72 0.87 -14.56
CA LEU A 180 -1.10 -0.44 -14.51
C LEU A 180 -2.09 -1.45 -13.97
N ASN A 181 -2.07 -2.67 -14.48
CA ASN A 181 -2.87 -3.76 -13.92
C ASN A 181 -2.12 -5.09 -13.93
N PHE A 182 -2.54 -5.99 -13.04
CA PHE A 182 -2.05 -7.35 -12.95
C PHE A 182 -3.21 -8.30 -12.71
N LYS A 183 -3.25 -9.38 -13.47
CA LYS A 183 -4.24 -10.45 -13.30
C LYS A 183 -3.54 -11.80 -13.32
N GLY A 184 -3.66 -12.55 -12.25
CA GLY A 184 -3.10 -13.89 -12.10
C GLY A 184 -2.70 -14.19 -10.67
N SER A 185 -2.79 -15.46 -10.30
CA SER A 185 -2.38 -15.97 -8.99
C SER A 185 -1.01 -16.63 -9.00
N LYS A 186 -0.46 -16.91 -10.20
CA LYS A 186 0.83 -17.58 -10.37
C LYS A 186 1.77 -16.71 -11.20
N PRO A 187 3.07 -16.61 -10.83
CA PRO A 187 4.06 -15.86 -11.60
C PRO A 187 4.13 -16.28 -13.07
N GLU A 188 4.06 -17.57 -13.35
CA GLU A 188 4.09 -18.11 -14.72
C GLU A 188 2.88 -17.74 -15.59
N ARG A 189 1.76 -17.33 -14.97
CA ARG A 189 0.51 -16.96 -15.64
C ARG A 189 0.13 -15.50 -15.46
N GLY A 190 0.80 -14.81 -14.51
CA GLY A 190 0.58 -13.40 -14.23
C GLY A 190 1.35 -12.54 -15.23
N TYR A 191 0.78 -11.43 -15.61
CA TYR A 191 1.44 -10.40 -16.40
C TYR A 191 1.09 -9.02 -15.85
N CYS A 192 2.08 -8.14 -15.88
CA CYS A 192 1.86 -6.72 -15.63
C CYS A 192 1.67 -6.03 -16.96
N ARG A 193 0.63 -5.23 -17.10
CA ARG A 193 0.37 -4.42 -18.30
C ARG A 193 0.29 -2.96 -17.92
N GLU A 194 1.06 -2.13 -18.62
CA GLU A 194 0.85 -0.70 -18.64
C GLU A 194 -0.33 -0.39 -19.57
N GLU A 195 -1.32 0.33 -19.07
CA GLU A 195 -2.35 0.90 -19.93
C GLU A 195 -1.77 2.21 -20.47
N TYR A 196 -1.30 2.16 -21.74
CA TYR A 196 -0.81 3.36 -22.44
C TYR A 196 -1.95 4.37 -22.55
N ARG A 197 -1.65 5.61 -22.17
CA ARG A 197 -2.49 6.78 -22.41
C ARG A 197 -2.49 7.14 -23.90
#